data_d5643847083b977e33c12f732f5378b0
#
_entry.id   d5643847083b977e33c12f732f5378b0
#
_cell.length_a   1.000
_cell.length_b   1.000
_cell.length_c   1.000
_cell.angle_alpha   90.00
_cell.angle_beta   90.00
_cell.angle_gamma   90.00
#
_symmetry.space_group_name_H-M   'P 1'
#
loop_
_entity.id
_entity.type
_entity.pdbx_description
1 polymer ?
#
loop_
_entity_poly.entity_id
_entity_poly.type
_entity_poly.pdbx_seq_one_letter_code
_entity_poly.pdbx_strand_id
1 'polypeptide(L)'
;MVYASKLFEIVQDQLLNAHCFTDDMQLYLSFDPYDPTVQAMALEAMERCISDLRKWMYQDKLKINDDKTEFLVIRSTQQLLKIHHCSVRVGTIDIKPVKIARNLSAWFDSHFSMSTHISMSCSGAFFWLHNIKRISQFLPRDKVETVLHSFVTSRIDYCNGILYGLPDC
;
A
#
# COMPACT_ATOMS: atom_id res chain seq x y z
N MET A 1 2.75 22.00 -4.34
CA MET A 1 4.16 21.57 -4.32
C MET A 1 4.93 21.96 -3.04
N VAL A 2 4.55 22.99 -2.32
CA VAL A 2 5.25 23.43 -1.09
C VAL A 2 5.18 22.40 0.04
N TYR A 3 4.07 21.66 0.15
CA TYR A 3 3.89 20.63 1.19
C TYR A 3 4.82 19.42 1.03
N ALA A 4 5.14 19.01 -0.19
CA ALA A 4 5.98 17.84 -0.41
C ALA A 4 7.42 18.04 0.07
N SER A 5 8.02 19.23 -0.11
CA SER A 5 9.40 19.48 0.29
C SER A 5 9.62 19.34 1.79
N LYS A 6 8.71 19.93 2.60
CA LYS A 6 8.81 19.87 4.06
C LYS A 6 8.58 18.47 4.62
N LEU A 7 7.67 17.72 4.01
CA LEU A 7 7.45 16.32 4.35
C LEU A 7 8.72 15.49 4.12
N PHE A 8 9.37 15.63 2.97
CA PHE A 8 10.60 14.90 2.67
C PHE A 8 11.76 15.29 3.59
N GLU A 9 11.88 16.56 4.00
CA GLU A 9 12.86 16.98 5.01
C GLU A 9 12.65 16.20 6.32
N ILE A 10 11.42 16.18 6.87
CA ILE A 10 11.09 15.48 8.13
C ILE A 10 11.41 13.98 8.03
N VAL A 11 11.08 13.37 6.88
CA VAL A 11 11.32 11.94 6.67
C VAL A 11 12.81 11.62 6.59
N GLN A 12 13.58 12.43 5.87
CA GLN A 12 15.03 12.24 5.73
C GLN A 12 15.76 12.39 7.06
N ASP A 13 15.34 13.31 7.93
CA ASP A 13 15.92 13.50 9.26
C ASP A 13 15.84 12.22 10.13
N GLN A 14 14.87 11.35 9.87
CA GLN A 14 14.68 10.08 10.59
C GLN A 14 15.22 8.86 9.82
N LEU A 15 15.96 9.06 8.73
CA LEU A 15 16.51 8.00 7.86
C LEU A 15 15.43 7.06 7.27
N LEU A 16 14.21 7.54 7.16
CA LEU A 16 13.12 6.83 6.48
C LEU A 16 13.08 7.20 4.99
N ASN A 17 12.35 6.40 4.24
CA ASN A 17 11.95 6.73 2.87
C ASN A 17 10.45 7.02 2.83
N ALA A 18 10.05 7.91 1.94
CA ALA A 18 8.65 8.21 1.71
C ALA A 18 8.31 8.21 0.24
N HIS A 19 7.09 7.82 -0.05
CA HIS A 19 6.44 8.00 -1.34
C HIS A 19 5.10 8.67 -1.12
N CYS A 20 4.82 9.71 -1.90
CA CYS A 20 3.58 10.48 -1.79
C CYS A 20 2.89 10.56 -3.14
N PHE A 21 1.61 10.29 -3.15
CA PHE A 21 0.74 10.45 -4.30
C PHE A 21 -0.51 11.22 -3.85
N THR A 22 -0.56 12.51 -4.20
CA THR A 22 -1.57 13.46 -3.73
C THR A 22 -1.63 13.52 -2.20
N ASP A 23 -2.67 13.00 -1.58
CA ASP A 23 -2.92 12.91 -0.14
C ASP A 23 -2.50 11.56 0.48
N ASP A 24 -2.26 10.56 -0.34
CA ASP A 24 -1.76 9.26 0.11
C ASP A 24 -0.25 9.31 0.36
N MET A 25 0.17 8.94 1.57
CA MET A 25 1.56 8.94 1.99
C MET A 25 1.98 7.54 2.45
N GLN A 26 3.11 7.08 1.97
CA GLN A 26 3.77 5.86 2.41
C GLN A 26 5.09 6.20 3.07
N LEU A 27 5.32 5.64 4.26
CA LEU A 27 6.60 5.67 4.93
C LEU A 27 7.14 4.24 4.97
N TYR A 28 8.41 4.06 4.65
CA TYR A 28 9.02 2.74 4.68
C TYR A 28 10.48 2.80 5.10
N LEU A 29 10.91 1.77 5.78
CA LEU A 29 12.29 1.52 6.15
C LEU A 29 12.57 0.02 6.14
N SER A 30 13.83 -0.34 6.00
CA SER A 30 14.31 -1.72 6.12
C SER A 30 15.16 -1.88 7.37
N PHE A 31 15.08 -3.03 8.01
CA PHE A 31 15.90 -3.37 9.18
C PHE A 31 16.27 -4.86 9.16
N ASP A 32 17.33 -5.21 9.89
CA ASP A 32 17.72 -6.61 10.06
C ASP A 32 16.75 -7.32 11.01
N PRO A 33 16.03 -8.35 10.56
CA PRO A 33 15.07 -9.08 11.40
C PRO A 33 15.74 -9.97 12.44
N TYR A 34 17.06 -10.17 12.38
CA TYR A 34 17.81 -11.01 13.31
C TYR A 34 18.35 -10.25 14.52
N ASP A 35 18.32 -8.92 14.49
CA ASP A 35 18.76 -8.07 15.60
C ASP A 35 17.56 -7.34 16.24
N PRO A 36 17.11 -7.75 17.44
CA PRO A 36 16.01 -7.10 18.13
C PRO A 36 16.26 -5.63 18.46
N THR A 37 17.52 -5.21 18.63
CA THR A 37 17.86 -3.83 18.95
C THR A 37 17.68 -2.94 17.73
N VAL A 38 18.10 -3.40 16.56
CA VAL A 38 17.90 -2.72 15.28
C VAL A 38 16.40 -2.63 14.94
N GLN A 39 15.63 -3.69 15.21
CA GLN A 39 14.18 -3.66 15.06
C GLN A 39 13.54 -2.59 15.95
N ALA A 40 13.91 -2.54 17.24
CA ALA A 40 13.35 -1.54 18.17
C ALA A 40 13.71 -0.12 17.73
N MET A 41 14.94 0.13 17.33
CA MET A 41 15.39 1.44 16.80
C MET A 41 14.63 1.84 15.53
N ALA A 42 14.36 0.89 14.64
CA ALA A 42 13.62 1.13 13.41
C ALA A 42 12.15 1.54 13.70
N LEU A 43 11.49 0.83 14.62
CA LEU A 43 10.12 1.18 15.03
C LEU A 43 10.07 2.55 15.73
N GLU A 44 11.03 2.83 16.60
CA GLU A 44 11.13 4.11 17.27
C GLU A 44 11.37 5.27 16.28
N ALA A 45 12.22 5.07 15.27
CA ALA A 45 12.43 6.04 14.21
C ALA A 45 11.14 6.31 13.42
N MET A 46 10.38 5.25 13.11
CA MET A 46 9.08 5.37 12.45
C MET A 46 8.09 6.18 13.31
N GLU A 47 7.99 5.88 14.60
CA GLU A 47 7.10 6.59 15.54
C GLU A 47 7.47 8.05 15.69
N ARG A 48 8.75 8.37 15.78
CA ARG A 48 9.26 9.76 15.81
C ARG A 48 8.88 10.51 14.55
N CYS A 49 9.13 9.90 13.38
CA CYS A 49 8.78 10.48 12.10
C CYS A 49 7.28 10.79 12.01
N ILE A 50 6.42 9.84 12.37
CA ILE A 50 4.97 10.02 12.39
C ILE A 50 4.56 11.16 13.35
N SER A 51 5.19 11.23 14.53
CA SER A 51 4.92 12.28 15.50
C SER A 51 5.28 13.67 14.94
N ASP A 52 6.42 13.80 14.27
CA ASP A 52 6.87 15.06 13.70
C ASP A 52 6.04 15.49 12.49
N LEU A 53 5.65 14.52 11.63
CA LEU A 53 4.70 14.75 10.56
C LEU A 53 3.34 15.23 11.08
N ARG A 54 2.83 14.63 12.17
CA ARG A 54 1.56 15.05 12.79
C ARG A 54 1.65 16.48 13.32
N LYS A 55 2.76 16.85 13.98
CA LYS A 55 2.97 18.22 14.48
C LYS A 55 2.98 19.23 13.34
N TRP A 56 3.72 18.93 12.28
CA TRP A 56 3.78 19.77 11.10
C TRP A 56 2.41 19.89 10.42
N MET A 57 1.72 18.78 10.16
CA MET A 57 0.39 18.80 9.53
C MET A 57 -0.62 19.59 10.38
N TYR A 58 -0.55 19.46 11.71
CA TYR A 58 -1.42 20.22 12.60
C TYR A 58 -1.20 21.74 12.49
N GLN A 59 0.06 22.19 12.34
CA GLN A 59 0.38 23.60 12.11
C GLN A 59 -0.23 24.12 10.80
N ASP A 60 -0.27 23.27 9.78
CA ASP A 60 -0.87 23.59 8.47
C ASP A 60 -2.39 23.27 8.41
N LYS A 61 -3.02 23.02 9.56
CA LYS A 61 -4.46 22.68 9.67
C LYS A 61 -4.85 21.40 8.91
N LEU A 62 -3.91 20.49 8.73
CA LEU A 62 -4.12 19.17 8.18
C LEU A 62 -4.17 18.12 9.29
N LYS A 63 -4.82 16.97 9.03
CA LYS A 63 -4.93 15.88 10.00
C LYS A 63 -4.68 14.55 9.30
N ILE A 64 -3.80 13.73 9.88
CA ILE A 64 -3.65 12.32 9.49
C ILE A 64 -4.94 11.57 9.88
N ASN A 65 -5.40 10.73 8.97
CA ASN A 65 -6.53 9.86 9.25
C ASN A 65 -6.03 8.56 9.88
N ASP A 66 -6.07 8.52 11.20
CA ASP A 66 -5.58 7.39 11.99
C ASP A 66 -6.32 6.08 11.66
N ASP A 67 -7.65 6.16 11.40
CA ASP A 67 -8.50 5.00 11.09
C ASP A 67 -8.19 4.36 9.73
N LYS A 68 -7.56 5.12 8.83
CA LYS A 68 -7.13 4.62 7.51
C LYS A 68 -5.65 4.28 7.45
N THR A 69 -4.91 4.52 8.54
CA THR A 69 -3.49 4.22 8.58
C THR A 69 -3.29 2.73 8.78
N GLU A 70 -2.60 2.08 7.87
CA GLU A 70 -2.28 0.66 7.92
C GLU A 70 -0.77 0.48 8.09
N PHE A 71 -0.38 -0.51 8.88
CA PHE A 71 1.00 -0.91 9.07
C PHE A 71 1.23 -2.30 8.48
N LEU A 72 2.09 -2.40 7.47
CA LEU A 72 2.41 -3.66 6.81
C LEU A 72 3.90 -4.00 7.05
N VAL A 73 4.16 -5.21 7.52
CA VAL A 73 5.51 -5.77 7.61
C VAL A 73 5.71 -6.78 6.49
N ILE A 74 6.60 -6.46 5.55
CA ILE A 74 6.94 -7.34 4.43
C ILE A 74 8.14 -8.19 4.82
N ARG A 75 8.03 -9.52 4.67
CA ARG A 75 9.05 -10.46 5.14
C ARG A 75 8.91 -11.84 4.50
N SER A 76 10.01 -12.61 4.50
CA SER A 76 9.95 -14.02 4.13
C SER A 76 9.28 -14.87 5.24
N THR A 77 8.76 -16.05 4.87
CA THR A 77 8.12 -16.98 5.82
C THR A 77 9.05 -17.37 6.97
N GLN A 78 10.36 -17.49 6.71
CA GLN A 78 11.36 -17.85 7.73
C GLN A 78 11.61 -16.71 8.75
N GLN A 79 11.44 -15.46 8.35
CA GLN A 79 11.59 -14.28 9.21
C GLN A 79 10.35 -14.02 10.08
N LEU A 80 9.19 -14.58 9.69
CA LEU A 80 7.92 -14.46 10.41
C LEU A 80 8.03 -14.88 11.88
N LEU A 81 8.78 -15.93 12.15
CA LEU A 81 8.92 -16.52 13.48
C LEU A 81 9.82 -15.70 14.43
N LYS A 82 10.52 -14.70 13.92
CA LYS A 82 11.54 -13.93 14.66
C LYS A 82 11.13 -12.53 15.07
N ILE A 83 10.08 -11.98 14.47
CA ILE A 83 9.59 -10.66 14.84
C ILE A 83 8.51 -10.81 15.90
N HIS A 84 8.86 -10.48 17.13
CA HIS A 84 7.93 -10.47 18.26
C HIS A 84 7.44 -9.05 18.52
N HIS A 85 6.12 -8.90 18.81
CA HIS A 85 5.50 -7.65 19.25
C HIS A 85 5.82 -6.41 18.38
N CYS A 86 5.47 -6.49 17.09
CA CYS A 86 5.60 -5.37 16.18
C CYS A 86 4.29 -4.56 16.17
N SER A 87 4.31 -3.38 16.74
CA SER A 87 3.24 -2.37 16.59
C SER A 87 3.89 -1.00 16.42
N VAL A 88 3.21 -0.09 15.76
CA VAL A 88 3.66 1.29 15.58
C VAL A 88 2.62 2.21 16.21
N ARG A 89 3.09 3.13 17.03
CA ARG A 89 2.22 4.13 17.66
C ARG A 89 1.95 5.29 16.73
N VAL A 90 0.66 5.51 16.44
CA VAL A 90 0.19 6.64 15.65
C VAL A 90 -0.73 7.49 16.54
N GLY A 91 -0.20 8.60 17.05
CA GLY A 91 -0.91 9.42 18.04
C GLY A 91 -1.14 8.68 19.34
N THR A 92 -2.39 8.37 19.67
CA THR A 92 -2.79 7.64 20.89
C THR A 92 -3.09 6.16 20.62
N ILE A 93 -2.98 5.68 19.38
CA ILE A 93 -3.38 4.35 18.95
C ILE A 93 -2.13 3.53 18.59
N ASP A 94 -2.06 2.30 19.09
CA ASP A 94 -1.05 1.33 18.67
C ASP A 94 -1.60 0.50 17.50
N ILE A 95 -1.04 0.71 16.31
CA ILE A 95 -1.43 0.00 15.09
C ILE A 95 -0.63 -1.28 14.98
N LYS A 96 -1.35 -2.41 14.94
CA LYS A 96 -0.76 -3.74 14.72
C LYS A 96 -0.56 -3.99 13.22
N PRO A 97 0.43 -4.82 12.85
CA PRO A 97 0.63 -5.17 11.44
C PRO A 97 -0.60 -5.87 10.86
N VAL A 98 -1.03 -5.40 9.71
CA VAL A 98 -2.04 -6.08 8.90
C VAL A 98 -1.38 -7.14 8.02
N LYS A 99 -2.12 -8.19 7.65
CA LYS A 99 -1.62 -9.21 6.71
C LYS A 99 -1.66 -8.75 5.27
N ILE A 100 -2.58 -7.86 4.96
CA ILE A 100 -2.84 -7.35 3.62
C ILE A 100 -3.18 -5.87 3.77
N ALA A 101 -2.52 -5.01 3.01
CA ALA A 101 -2.79 -3.59 2.91
C ALA A 101 -3.18 -3.22 1.47
N ARG A 102 -4.04 -2.22 1.32
CA ARG A 102 -4.42 -1.69 0.01
C ARG A 102 -3.81 -0.31 -0.18
N ASN A 103 -3.01 -0.15 -1.24
CA ASN A 103 -2.43 1.12 -1.59
C ASN A 103 -2.62 1.42 -3.07
N LEU A 104 -3.13 2.61 -3.41
CA LEU A 104 -3.40 3.05 -4.79
C LEU A 104 -4.11 1.96 -5.62
N SER A 105 -5.10 1.30 -5.02
CA SER A 105 -5.86 0.19 -5.61
C SER A 105 -5.08 -1.13 -5.82
N ALA A 106 -3.79 -1.20 -5.53
CA ALA A 106 -3.03 -2.45 -5.47
C ALA A 106 -3.12 -3.06 -4.07
N TRP A 107 -3.12 -4.39 -4.00
CA TRP A 107 -3.14 -5.14 -2.75
C TRP A 107 -1.77 -5.75 -2.49
N PHE A 108 -1.20 -5.46 -1.32
CA PHE A 108 0.10 -5.96 -0.88
C PHE A 108 -0.09 -6.88 0.31
N ASP A 109 0.46 -8.08 0.23
CA ASP A 109 0.49 -9.01 1.35
C ASP A 109 1.87 -9.01 2.04
N SER A 110 1.94 -9.53 3.26
CA SER A 110 3.15 -9.57 4.07
C SER A 110 4.30 -10.40 3.49
N HIS A 111 4.04 -11.20 2.45
CA HIS A 111 5.05 -12.00 1.74
C HIS A 111 5.41 -11.42 0.38
N PHE A 112 4.73 -10.36 -0.01
CA PHE A 112 4.84 -9.76 -1.34
C PHE A 112 4.53 -10.76 -2.48
N SER A 113 3.61 -11.70 -2.22
CA SER A 113 3.25 -12.75 -3.19
C SER A 113 2.32 -12.25 -4.30
N MET A 114 1.70 -11.09 -4.09
CA MET A 114 0.70 -10.49 -4.99
C MET A 114 -0.54 -11.36 -5.27
N SER A 115 -0.67 -12.52 -4.63
CA SER A 115 -1.79 -13.45 -4.86
C SER A 115 -3.16 -12.80 -4.61
N THR A 116 -3.25 -11.99 -3.55
CA THR A 116 -4.47 -11.24 -3.25
C THR A 116 -4.77 -10.21 -4.34
N HIS A 117 -3.76 -9.48 -4.82
CA HIS A 117 -3.93 -8.50 -5.90
C HIS A 117 -4.45 -9.17 -7.18
N ILE A 118 -3.83 -10.26 -7.61
CA ILE A 118 -4.24 -11.04 -8.78
C ILE A 118 -5.68 -11.51 -8.62
N SER A 119 -6.01 -12.13 -7.49
CA SER A 119 -7.36 -12.65 -7.21
C SER A 119 -8.43 -11.55 -7.26
N MET A 120 -8.18 -10.39 -6.65
CA MET A 120 -9.12 -9.27 -6.64
C MET A 120 -9.27 -8.63 -8.02
N SER A 121 -8.18 -8.51 -8.78
CA SER A 121 -8.20 -7.99 -10.14
C SER A 121 -8.99 -8.90 -11.08
N CYS A 122 -8.72 -10.21 -11.03
CA CYS A 122 -9.47 -11.21 -11.80
C CYS A 122 -10.96 -11.23 -11.44
N SER A 123 -11.30 -11.23 -10.15
CA SER A 123 -12.70 -11.20 -9.70
C SER A 123 -13.43 -9.96 -10.23
N GLY A 124 -12.79 -8.80 -10.19
CA GLY A 124 -13.34 -7.58 -10.75
C GLY A 124 -13.50 -7.63 -12.26
N ALA A 125 -12.53 -8.20 -12.98
CA ALA A 125 -12.60 -8.37 -14.44
C ALA A 125 -13.75 -9.33 -14.84
N PHE A 126 -13.89 -10.48 -14.15
CA PHE A 126 -14.99 -11.42 -14.36
C PHE A 126 -16.36 -10.82 -14.06
N PHE A 127 -16.48 -10.02 -13.02
CA PHE A 127 -17.72 -9.29 -12.72
C PHE A 127 -18.13 -8.41 -13.91
N TRP A 128 -17.20 -7.62 -14.46
CA TRP A 128 -17.50 -6.77 -15.60
C TRP A 128 -17.76 -7.55 -16.88
N LEU A 129 -17.00 -8.62 -17.16
CA LEU A 129 -17.27 -9.50 -18.29
C LEU A 129 -18.68 -10.08 -18.25
N HIS A 130 -19.14 -10.52 -17.08
CA HIS A 130 -20.50 -11.02 -16.91
C HIS A 130 -21.57 -9.94 -17.23
N ASN A 131 -21.37 -8.72 -16.72
CA ASN A 131 -22.30 -7.63 -16.99
C ASN A 131 -22.28 -7.18 -18.44
N ILE A 132 -21.10 -7.08 -19.06
CA ILE A 132 -20.96 -6.72 -20.48
C ILE A 132 -21.63 -7.76 -21.36
N LYS A 133 -21.46 -9.06 -21.08
CA LYS A 133 -22.13 -10.15 -21.81
C LYS A 133 -23.65 -9.96 -21.83
N ARG A 134 -24.25 -9.50 -20.73
CA ARG A 134 -25.71 -9.29 -20.64
C ARG A 134 -26.22 -8.15 -21.52
N ILE A 135 -25.41 -7.10 -21.70
CA ILE A 135 -25.80 -5.92 -22.49
C ILE A 135 -25.27 -5.95 -23.92
N SER A 136 -24.33 -6.85 -24.25
CA SER A 136 -23.67 -6.90 -25.56
C SER A 136 -24.64 -7.13 -26.72
N GLN A 137 -25.75 -7.83 -26.48
CA GLN A 137 -26.79 -8.05 -27.50
C GLN A 137 -27.52 -6.76 -27.94
N PHE A 138 -27.44 -5.69 -27.16
CA PHE A 138 -28.07 -4.40 -27.43
C PHE A 138 -27.07 -3.35 -27.97
N LEU A 139 -25.80 -3.70 -28.09
CA LEU A 139 -24.73 -2.78 -28.48
C LEU A 139 -24.09 -3.20 -29.82
N PRO A 140 -23.71 -2.25 -30.67
CA PRO A 140 -22.83 -2.52 -31.80
C PRO A 140 -21.47 -3.05 -31.32
N ARG A 141 -20.81 -3.85 -32.17
CA ARG A 141 -19.56 -4.53 -31.84
C ARG A 141 -18.45 -3.55 -31.39
N ASP A 142 -18.29 -2.44 -32.09
CA ASP A 142 -17.31 -1.39 -31.74
C ASP A 142 -17.53 -0.81 -30.33
N LYS A 143 -18.78 -0.69 -29.90
CA LYS A 143 -19.12 -0.24 -28.55
C LYS A 143 -18.85 -1.30 -27.50
N VAL A 144 -19.10 -2.57 -27.81
CA VAL A 144 -18.74 -3.67 -26.91
C VAL A 144 -17.22 -3.72 -26.70
N GLU A 145 -16.42 -3.59 -27.75
CA GLU A 145 -14.96 -3.53 -27.67
C GLU A 145 -14.49 -2.34 -26.79
N THR A 146 -15.06 -1.16 -27.00
CA THR A 146 -14.75 0.02 -26.17
C THR A 146 -15.03 -0.22 -24.69
N VAL A 147 -16.18 -0.80 -24.36
CA VAL A 147 -16.58 -1.12 -22.98
C VAL A 147 -15.67 -2.19 -22.38
N LEU A 148 -15.31 -3.23 -23.15
CA LEU A 148 -14.36 -4.25 -22.70
C LEU A 148 -13.01 -3.65 -22.35
N HIS A 149 -12.45 -2.82 -23.21
CA HIS A 149 -11.18 -2.15 -22.91
C HIS A 149 -11.27 -1.26 -21.69
N SER A 150 -12.34 -0.51 -21.55
CA SER A 150 -12.51 0.44 -20.44
C SER A 150 -12.69 -0.21 -19.07
N PHE A 151 -13.37 -1.35 -18.98
CA PHE A 151 -13.75 -1.96 -17.70
C PHE A 151 -13.01 -3.27 -17.37
N VAL A 152 -12.49 -3.96 -18.36
CA VAL A 152 -11.80 -5.25 -18.17
C VAL A 152 -10.31 -5.08 -18.39
N THR A 153 -9.88 -4.71 -19.62
CA THR A 153 -8.47 -4.61 -19.95
C THR A 153 -7.74 -3.60 -19.06
N SER A 154 -8.30 -2.39 -18.91
CA SER A 154 -7.71 -1.35 -18.05
C SER A 154 -7.52 -1.79 -16.60
N ARG A 155 -8.38 -2.67 -16.10
CA ARG A 155 -8.29 -3.19 -14.74
C ARG A 155 -7.20 -4.26 -14.60
N ILE A 156 -7.02 -5.09 -15.61
CA ILE A 156 -5.98 -6.14 -15.64
C ILE A 156 -4.61 -5.48 -15.85
N ASP A 157 -4.53 -4.46 -16.69
CA ASP A 157 -3.29 -3.75 -16.99
C ASP A 157 -2.85 -2.82 -15.86
N TYR A 158 -3.79 -2.44 -14.97
CA TYR A 158 -3.47 -1.56 -13.86
C TYR A 158 -2.47 -2.20 -12.91
N CYS A 159 -1.37 -1.51 -12.65
CA CYS A 159 -0.25 -1.97 -11.83
C CYS A 159 0.42 -3.27 -12.31
N ASN A 160 0.27 -3.64 -13.58
CA ASN A 160 0.83 -4.87 -14.14
C ASN A 160 2.36 -4.97 -13.93
N GLY A 161 3.06 -3.82 -13.90
CA GLY A 161 4.50 -3.77 -13.65
C GLY A 161 4.94 -4.35 -12.30
N ILE A 162 4.07 -4.37 -11.28
CA ILE A 162 4.41 -4.95 -9.96
C ILE A 162 4.42 -6.50 -9.98
N LEU A 163 3.87 -7.10 -11.02
CA LEU A 163 3.85 -8.56 -11.21
C LEU A 163 5.13 -9.06 -11.89
N TYR A 164 5.97 -8.15 -12.38
CA TYR A 164 7.23 -8.52 -13.04
C TYR A 164 8.19 -9.20 -12.05
N GLY A 165 8.73 -10.34 -12.44
CA GLY A 165 9.69 -11.10 -11.62
C GLY A 165 9.07 -12.00 -10.55
N LEU A 166 7.75 -12.13 -10.52
CA LEU A 166 7.11 -13.15 -9.70
C LEU A 166 7.42 -14.54 -10.28
N PRO A 167 7.57 -15.57 -9.42
CA PRO A 167 7.77 -16.94 -9.90
C PRO A 167 6.54 -17.40 -10.67
N ASP A 168 6.79 -18.16 -11.74
CA ASP A 168 5.72 -18.84 -12.48
C ASP A 168 5.01 -19.83 -11.56
N CYS A 169 3.66 -19.76 -11.50
CA CYS A 169 2.81 -20.65 -10.72
C CYS A 169 2.45 -21.88 -11.52
#